data_8eea293bb48f06f719301bbe4bce576e
#
_entry.id   8eea293bb48f06f719301bbe4bce576e
#
_cell.length_a   1.000
_cell.length_b   1.000
_cell.length_c   1.000
_cell.angle_alpha   90.00
_cell.angle_beta   90.00
_cell.angle_gamma   90.00
#
_symmetry.space_group_name_H-M   'P 1'
#
loop_
_entity.id
_entity.type
_entity.pdbx_description
1 polymer ?
#
loop_
_entity_poly.entity_id
_entity_poly.type
_entity_poly.pdbx_seq_one_letter_code
_entity_poly.pdbx_strand_id
1 'polypeptide(L)'
;MDRADVIIFGGGLVGLALASALDSSGVSAIVVDPADPAPRVEAAFDGRTSAVSSSSMRMLQTIGVAEHLAEPGCPIWRIAVADGLKPGGLHFDPDDEEPLGFMHENRNLRTALRVRAEAGKNIWLMWKSRVTAAERGEYGVVVSLEDGRKLSAPLLVAADGRNSATREQAGIAVARWKYDHQAIVSVLRHERPHEHVAYEIFYPTGPFALLPMNDDKVGHRSAIVWSVRDEDAAGWLSLNDEDFAAEAQTAMGGFLGEIAMLAPRSSHPLGFHHAARITAQRLALVGDAAHAIHPIAGQGLNLGFRDVAALAEVLVEGARLGLDLGDKQLLDRYQRWRSLDALSVAFATDTLTRIYGVRGATASAIRRFGMGLVGRISPLTQRLMSEARGTSGDLPLLLRGLPI
;
A
#
# COMPACT_ATOMS: atom_id res chain seq x y z
N MET A 1 7.38 -34.13 -2.02
CA MET A 1 6.63 -33.04 -2.64
C MET A 1 5.74 -32.45 -1.58
N ASP A 2 6.07 -31.23 -1.17
CA ASP A 2 5.32 -30.54 -0.12
C ASP A 2 4.01 -30.00 -0.71
N ARG A 3 2.91 -30.08 0.05
CA ARG A 3 1.58 -29.72 -0.43
C ARG A 3 0.91 -28.73 0.52
N ALA A 4 0.23 -27.76 -0.03
CA ALA A 4 -0.66 -26.83 0.67
C ALA A 4 -1.90 -26.52 -0.19
N ASP A 5 -2.85 -25.79 0.36
CA ASP A 5 -4.02 -25.31 -0.38
C ASP A 5 -3.66 -24.16 -1.32
N VAL A 6 -2.68 -23.33 -0.94
CA VAL A 6 -2.22 -22.18 -1.73
C VAL A 6 -0.70 -22.10 -1.70
N ILE A 7 -0.07 -21.81 -2.84
CA ILE A 7 1.33 -21.36 -2.91
C ILE A 7 1.33 -19.87 -3.18
N ILE A 8 2.10 -19.08 -2.40
CA ILE A 8 2.21 -17.64 -2.51
C ILE A 8 3.65 -17.28 -2.91
N PHE A 9 3.84 -16.62 -4.03
CA PHE A 9 5.13 -16.08 -4.43
C PHE A 9 5.28 -14.64 -3.94
N GLY A 10 6.25 -14.42 -3.06
CA GLY A 10 6.56 -13.15 -2.42
C GLY A 10 6.15 -13.08 -0.95
N GLY A 11 7.16 -13.01 -0.07
CA GLY A 11 7.05 -12.83 1.38
C GLY A 11 7.08 -11.35 1.81
N GLY A 12 6.52 -10.45 0.98
CA GLY A 12 6.34 -9.04 1.31
C GLY A 12 5.11 -8.80 2.21
N LEU A 13 4.79 -7.51 2.45
CA LEU A 13 3.65 -7.12 3.31
C LEU A 13 2.34 -7.78 2.87
N VAL A 14 2.07 -7.79 1.56
CA VAL A 14 0.82 -8.33 0.99
C VAL A 14 0.77 -9.86 1.05
N GLY A 15 1.89 -10.52 0.68
CA GLY A 15 1.93 -11.99 0.68
C GLY A 15 1.84 -12.60 2.08
N LEU A 16 2.54 -12.01 3.07
CA LEU A 16 2.44 -12.44 4.47
C LEU A 16 1.07 -12.14 5.09
N ALA A 17 0.44 -11.01 4.71
CA ALA A 17 -0.92 -10.70 5.13
C ALA A 17 -1.92 -11.74 4.58
N LEU A 18 -1.77 -12.14 3.32
CA LEU A 18 -2.61 -13.18 2.73
C LEU A 18 -2.42 -14.53 3.44
N ALA A 19 -1.17 -14.94 3.66
CA ALA A 19 -0.88 -16.18 4.38
C ALA A 19 -1.51 -16.17 5.78
N SER A 20 -1.39 -15.06 6.52
CA SER A 20 -1.98 -14.88 7.85
C SER A 20 -3.51 -14.91 7.81
N ALA A 21 -4.13 -14.30 6.80
CA ALA A 21 -5.58 -14.32 6.61
C ALA A 21 -6.11 -15.75 6.32
N LEU A 22 -5.42 -16.50 5.49
CA LEU A 22 -5.77 -17.89 5.18
C LEU A 22 -5.60 -18.79 6.41
N ASP A 23 -4.47 -18.66 7.13
CA ASP A 23 -4.19 -19.43 8.35
C ASP A 23 -5.25 -19.21 9.44
N SER A 24 -5.73 -17.97 9.61
CA SER A 24 -6.78 -17.64 10.60
C SER A 24 -8.10 -18.40 10.35
N SER A 25 -8.30 -18.93 9.14
CA SER A 25 -9.47 -19.70 8.72
C SER A 25 -9.16 -21.17 8.39
N GLY A 26 -7.95 -21.65 8.73
CA GLY A 26 -7.53 -23.04 8.57
C GLY A 26 -7.12 -23.43 7.15
N VAL A 27 -6.97 -22.49 6.22
CA VAL A 27 -6.46 -22.74 4.86
C VAL A 27 -4.94 -22.69 4.87
N SER A 28 -4.31 -23.73 4.35
CA SER A 28 -2.86 -23.86 4.37
C SER A 28 -2.15 -23.10 3.25
N ALA A 29 -0.99 -22.50 3.54
CA ALA A 29 -0.22 -21.75 2.58
C ALA A 29 1.30 -22.02 2.66
N ILE A 30 1.95 -22.14 1.51
CA ILE A 30 3.41 -22.12 1.37
C ILE A 30 3.78 -20.76 0.78
N VAL A 31 4.58 -19.97 1.51
CA VAL A 31 5.12 -18.70 1.02
C VAL A 31 6.54 -18.93 0.54
N VAL A 32 6.83 -18.58 -0.71
CA VAL A 32 8.17 -18.71 -1.32
C VAL A 32 8.72 -17.33 -1.64
N ASP A 33 9.89 -17.00 -1.10
CA ASP A 33 10.58 -15.73 -1.40
C ASP A 33 12.09 -15.99 -1.58
N PRO A 34 12.72 -15.47 -2.65
CA PRO A 34 14.14 -15.63 -2.87
C PRO A 34 15.01 -14.77 -1.94
N ALA A 35 14.44 -13.79 -1.26
CA ALA A 35 15.16 -12.89 -0.38
C ALA A 35 15.38 -13.48 1.02
N ASP A 36 16.45 -13.01 1.67
CA ASP A 36 16.61 -13.16 3.12
C ASP A 36 15.81 -12.07 3.82
N PRO A 37 14.86 -12.41 4.70
CA PRO A 37 14.08 -11.40 5.41
C PRO A 37 14.89 -10.69 6.50
N ALA A 38 15.94 -11.31 7.07
CA ALA A 38 16.67 -10.80 8.23
C ALA A 38 17.28 -9.41 8.00
N PRO A 39 18.01 -9.13 6.89
CA PRO A 39 18.59 -7.81 6.67
C PRO A 39 17.56 -6.69 6.56
N ARG A 40 16.33 -7.01 6.11
CA ARG A 40 15.24 -6.02 5.98
C ARG A 40 14.53 -5.70 7.29
N VAL A 41 14.60 -6.61 8.26
CA VAL A 41 14.01 -6.46 9.60
C VAL A 41 15.00 -5.82 10.55
N GLU A 42 16.28 -6.20 10.46
CA GLU A 42 17.38 -5.73 11.32
C GLU A 42 17.94 -4.39 10.88
N ALA A 43 17.68 -3.96 9.64
CA ALA A 43 18.18 -2.69 9.12
C ALA A 43 17.70 -1.51 9.98
N ALA A 44 18.57 -0.51 10.11
CA ALA A 44 18.19 0.78 10.66
C ALA A 44 16.99 1.36 9.89
N PHE A 45 16.28 2.28 10.49
CA PHE A 45 15.13 2.93 9.84
C PHE A 45 15.54 3.53 8.49
N ASP A 46 14.91 3.05 7.42
CA ASP A 46 15.22 3.40 6.02
C ASP A 46 14.38 4.59 5.49
N GLY A 47 13.64 5.27 6.36
CA GLY A 47 12.74 6.37 6.00
C GLY A 47 11.42 5.94 5.38
N ARG A 48 11.19 4.65 5.14
CA ARG A 48 9.97 4.16 4.52
C ARG A 48 8.85 3.98 5.53
N THR A 49 7.73 4.60 5.22
CA THR A 49 6.51 4.56 6.02
C THR A 49 5.30 4.23 5.15
N SER A 50 4.24 3.78 5.77
CA SER A 50 2.96 3.54 5.09
C SER A 50 1.81 4.07 5.92
N ALA A 51 0.89 4.74 5.25
CA ALA A 51 -0.43 5.06 5.79
C ALA A 51 -1.33 3.83 5.62
N VAL A 52 -1.67 3.19 6.72
CA VAL A 52 -2.60 2.05 6.77
C VAL A 52 -3.98 2.62 7.07
N SER A 53 -4.94 2.46 6.17
CA SER A 53 -6.32 2.93 6.36
C SER A 53 -6.98 2.21 7.55
N SER A 54 -8.00 2.81 8.15
CA SER A 54 -8.70 2.19 9.29
C SER A 54 -9.29 0.83 8.94
N SER A 55 -9.82 0.64 7.73
CA SER A 55 -10.29 -0.68 7.29
C SER A 55 -9.16 -1.71 7.18
N SER A 56 -8.01 -1.31 6.64
CA SER A 56 -6.83 -2.16 6.57
C SER A 56 -6.30 -2.50 7.96
N MET A 57 -6.34 -1.54 8.90
CA MET A 57 -5.94 -1.79 10.29
C MET A 57 -6.88 -2.78 10.99
N ARG A 58 -8.19 -2.69 10.78
CA ARG A 58 -9.16 -3.68 11.25
C ARG A 58 -8.86 -5.08 10.73
N MET A 59 -8.50 -5.20 9.44
CA MET A 59 -8.04 -6.48 8.89
C MET A 59 -6.81 -7.00 9.63
N LEU A 60 -5.76 -6.17 9.81
CA LEU A 60 -4.53 -6.57 10.51
C LEU A 60 -4.80 -7.00 11.97
N GLN A 61 -5.76 -6.37 12.64
CA GLN A 61 -6.24 -6.79 13.97
C GLN A 61 -6.92 -8.16 13.90
N THR A 62 -7.86 -8.34 12.97
CA THR A 62 -8.66 -9.58 12.85
C THR A 62 -7.79 -10.79 12.52
N ILE A 63 -6.73 -10.64 11.72
CA ILE A 63 -5.80 -11.72 11.39
C ILE A 63 -4.64 -11.87 12.39
N GLY A 64 -4.66 -11.14 13.53
CA GLY A 64 -3.69 -11.26 14.61
C GLY A 64 -2.32 -10.62 14.33
N VAL A 65 -2.19 -9.74 13.35
CA VAL A 65 -0.93 -9.04 13.03
C VAL A 65 -0.68 -7.87 13.97
N ALA A 66 -1.74 -7.14 14.35
CA ALA A 66 -1.63 -5.93 15.15
C ALA A 66 -1.02 -6.17 16.54
N GLU A 67 -1.20 -7.36 17.12
CA GLU A 67 -0.64 -7.76 18.41
C GLU A 67 0.90 -7.85 18.41
N HIS A 68 1.50 -7.96 17.23
CA HIS A 68 2.96 -8.04 17.03
C HIS A 68 3.59 -6.72 16.60
N LEU A 69 2.81 -5.64 16.49
CA LEU A 69 3.36 -4.31 16.21
C LEU A 69 4.15 -3.82 17.45
N ALA A 70 5.37 -3.35 17.23
CA ALA A 70 6.22 -2.84 18.29
C ALA A 70 5.63 -1.62 19.01
N GLU A 71 4.83 -0.85 18.27
CA GLU A 71 4.10 0.33 18.77
C GLU A 71 2.80 0.51 17.97
N PRO A 72 1.77 1.12 18.54
CA PRO A 72 0.60 1.55 17.78
C PRO A 72 1.01 2.51 16.67
N GLY A 73 0.30 2.49 15.54
CA GLY A 73 0.50 3.48 14.49
C GLY A 73 0.12 4.89 14.95
N CYS A 74 0.79 5.91 14.40
CA CYS A 74 0.39 7.29 14.63
C CYS A 74 -0.95 7.55 13.92
N PRO A 75 -2.02 7.92 14.64
CA PRO A 75 -3.32 8.12 14.01
C PRO A 75 -3.33 9.35 13.11
N ILE A 76 -4.08 9.28 12.01
CA ILE A 76 -4.38 10.39 11.11
C ILE A 76 -5.81 10.82 11.38
N TRP A 77 -5.98 11.92 12.13
CA TRP A 77 -7.30 12.46 12.45
C TRP A 77 -7.83 13.42 11.41
N ARG A 78 -6.96 14.04 10.63
CA ARG A 78 -7.32 15.00 9.58
C ARG A 78 -6.43 14.83 8.37
N ILE A 79 -7.01 14.98 7.18
CA ILE A 79 -6.24 15.19 5.95
C ILE A 79 -6.54 16.61 5.47
N ALA A 80 -5.48 17.41 5.31
CA ALA A 80 -5.54 18.78 4.82
C ALA A 80 -4.93 18.84 3.41
N VAL A 81 -5.76 19.17 2.43
CA VAL A 81 -5.34 19.29 1.02
C VAL A 81 -5.31 20.77 0.62
N ALA A 82 -4.21 21.24 0.06
CA ALA A 82 -4.03 22.64 -0.32
C ALA A 82 -3.40 22.80 -1.72
N ASP A 83 -3.69 23.93 -2.39
CA ASP A 83 -3.05 24.35 -3.64
C ASP A 83 -1.98 25.42 -3.28
N GLY A 84 -0.75 24.97 -3.01
CA GLY A 84 0.32 25.77 -2.39
C GLY A 84 -0.03 26.17 -0.95
N LEU A 85 0.60 27.22 -0.46
CA LEU A 85 0.39 27.74 0.90
C LEU A 85 -0.77 28.75 1.01
N LYS A 86 -1.61 28.84 0.00
CA LYS A 86 -2.73 29.80 -0.03
C LYS A 86 -3.91 29.28 0.78
N PRO A 87 -4.68 30.16 1.46
CA PRO A 87 -5.90 29.79 2.16
C PRO A 87 -6.95 29.17 1.22
N GLY A 88 -7.83 28.31 1.76
CA GLY A 88 -8.95 27.72 1.03
C GLY A 88 -8.72 26.27 0.62
N GLY A 89 -7.97 25.52 1.41
CA GLY A 89 -7.81 24.07 1.26
C GLY A 89 -9.07 23.27 1.60
N LEU A 90 -9.03 21.98 1.28
CA LEU A 90 -10.06 21.01 1.63
C LEU A 90 -9.59 20.21 2.85
N HIS A 91 -10.46 20.07 3.83
CA HIS A 91 -10.20 19.28 5.02
C HIS A 91 -11.13 18.07 5.06
N PHE A 92 -10.56 16.93 5.44
CA PHE A 92 -11.29 15.71 5.72
C PHE A 92 -11.12 15.40 7.20
N ASP A 93 -12.17 15.63 7.96
CA ASP A 93 -12.26 15.29 9.38
C ASP A 93 -13.22 14.11 9.54
N PRO A 94 -12.87 13.10 10.36
CA PRO A 94 -13.80 12.00 10.62
C PRO A 94 -15.04 12.49 11.35
N ASP A 95 -16.20 11.93 11.00
CA ASP A 95 -17.51 12.24 11.66
C ASP A 95 -17.69 11.45 12.97
N ASP A 96 -16.78 10.52 13.27
CA ASP A 96 -16.82 9.61 14.42
C ASP A 96 -15.46 9.59 15.16
N GLU A 97 -15.37 8.78 16.19
CA GLU A 97 -14.14 8.63 17.02
C GLU A 97 -13.05 7.73 16.38
N GLU A 98 -13.22 7.31 15.12
CA GLU A 98 -12.23 6.48 14.43
C GLU A 98 -11.36 7.33 13.50
N PRO A 99 -10.01 7.27 13.58
CA PRO A 99 -9.13 8.01 12.68
C PRO A 99 -9.28 7.53 11.23
N LEU A 100 -8.83 8.33 10.28
CA LEU A 100 -8.84 7.99 8.84
C LEU A 100 -7.87 6.85 8.51
N GLY A 101 -6.82 6.69 9.31
CA GLY A 101 -5.81 5.66 9.19
C GLY A 101 -4.68 5.88 10.19
N PHE A 102 -3.62 5.10 10.03
CA PHE A 102 -2.48 5.08 10.93
C PHE A 102 -1.18 5.06 10.14
N MET A 103 -0.22 5.89 10.54
CA MET A 103 1.13 5.84 9.98
C MET A 103 1.98 4.82 10.71
N HIS A 104 2.65 3.97 9.95
CA HIS A 104 3.58 2.97 10.44
C HIS A 104 4.92 3.05 9.70
N GLU A 105 6.00 2.78 10.40
CA GLU A 105 7.27 2.44 9.76
C GLU A 105 7.15 1.07 9.07
N ASN A 106 7.57 0.96 7.82
CA ASN A 106 7.44 -0.29 7.07
C ASN A 106 8.19 -1.47 7.70
N ARG A 107 9.29 -1.19 8.44
CA ARG A 107 10.00 -2.23 9.19
C ARG A 107 9.13 -2.85 10.28
N ASN A 108 8.35 -2.04 11.01
CA ASN A 108 7.44 -2.52 12.07
C ASN A 108 6.33 -3.40 11.49
N LEU A 109 5.72 -2.99 10.37
CA LEU A 109 4.73 -3.81 9.66
C LEU A 109 5.33 -5.14 9.16
N ARG A 110 6.54 -5.11 8.56
CA ARG A 110 7.22 -6.34 8.09
C ARG A 110 7.52 -7.29 9.24
N THR A 111 8.01 -6.76 10.36
CA THR A 111 8.31 -7.56 11.56
C THR A 111 7.04 -8.19 12.10
N ALA A 112 5.97 -7.42 12.29
CA ALA A 112 4.71 -7.91 12.81
C ALA A 112 4.09 -9.01 11.92
N LEU A 113 4.04 -8.77 10.61
CA LEU A 113 3.55 -9.76 9.63
C LEU A 113 4.40 -11.03 9.61
N ARG A 114 5.72 -10.90 9.70
CA ARG A 114 6.62 -12.05 9.77
C ARG A 114 6.40 -12.86 11.04
N VAL A 115 6.40 -12.22 12.20
CA VAL A 115 6.17 -12.89 13.50
C VAL A 115 4.82 -13.61 13.49
N ARG A 116 3.76 -12.95 13.00
CA ARG A 116 2.44 -13.59 12.88
C ARG A 116 2.47 -14.80 11.94
N ALA A 117 3.13 -14.68 10.81
CA ALA A 117 3.22 -15.77 9.84
C ALA A 117 4.08 -16.94 10.35
N GLU A 118 5.18 -16.67 11.07
CA GLU A 118 6.02 -17.70 11.71
C GLU A 118 5.28 -18.46 12.83
N ALA A 119 4.34 -17.81 13.52
CA ALA A 119 3.46 -18.43 14.51
C ALA A 119 2.28 -19.21 13.92
N GLY A 120 2.00 -19.03 12.62
CA GLY A 120 0.89 -19.69 11.92
C GLY A 120 1.07 -21.21 11.83
N LYS A 121 0.02 -21.97 12.19
CA LYS A 121 0.06 -23.43 12.16
C LYS A 121 -0.05 -24.01 10.75
N ASN A 122 -0.65 -23.26 9.83
CA ASN A 122 -0.90 -23.69 8.45
C ASN A 122 -0.05 -22.90 7.45
N ILE A 123 1.05 -22.26 7.91
CA ILE A 123 1.96 -21.47 7.06
C ILE A 123 3.34 -22.10 7.05
N TRP A 124 3.88 -22.33 5.85
CA TRP A 124 5.27 -22.71 5.64
C TRP A 124 6.01 -21.60 4.91
N LEU A 125 6.98 -21.00 5.58
CA LEU A 125 7.80 -19.91 5.02
C LEU A 125 9.09 -20.49 4.42
N MET A 126 9.25 -20.33 3.12
CA MET A 126 10.44 -20.76 2.36
C MET A 126 11.21 -19.54 1.89
N TRP A 127 12.03 -18.99 2.80
CA TRP A 127 12.97 -17.93 2.51
C TRP A 127 14.19 -18.43 1.74
N LYS A 128 14.90 -17.55 1.03
CA LYS A 128 16.07 -17.88 0.22
C LYS A 128 15.80 -18.99 -0.80
N SER A 129 14.55 -19.11 -1.21
CA SER A 129 14.07 -20.17 -2.10
C SER A 129 13.73 -19.59 -3.47
N ARG A 130 14.52 -19.94 -4.46
CA ARG A 130 14.32 -19.47 -5.84
C ARG A 130 13.47 -20.47 -6.63
N VAL A 131 12.42 -19.96 -7.26
CA VAL A 131 11.58 -20.73 -8.17
C VAL A 131 12.27 -20.84 -9.53
N THR A 132 12.36 -22.06 -10.07
CA THR A 132 12.89 -22.33 -11.41
C THR A 132 11.79 -22.59 -12.43
N ALA A 133 10.66 -23.16 -12.01
CA ALA A 133 9.49 -23.38 -12.86
C ALA A 133 8.21 -23.38 -12.04
N ALA A 134 7.11 -22.94 -12.65
CA ALA A 134 5.76 -23.05 -12.10
C ALA A 134 4.81 -23.52 -13.21
N GLU A 135 4.42 -24.76 -13.14
CA GLU A 135 3.52 -25.42 -14.09
C GLU A 135 2.09 -25.38 -13.54
N ARG A 136 1.17 -24.78 -14.31
CA ARG A 136 -0.24 -24.67 -13.96
C ARG A 136 -1.05 -25.55 -14.89
N GLY A 137 -1.46 -26.70 -14.38
CA GLY A 137 -2.25 -27.70 -15.10
C GLY A 137 -3.76 -27.57 -14.85
N GLU A 138 -4.51 -28.54 -15.33
CA GLU A 138 -5.95 -28.62 -15.11
C GLU A 138 -6.31 -28.89 -13.65
N TYR A 139 -5.49 -29.69 -12.95
CA TYR A 139 -5.81 -30.19 -11.61
C TYR A 139 -4.97 -29.55 -10.49
N GLY A 140 -4.04 -28.69 -10.81
CA GLY A 140 -3.20 -28.06 -9.80
C GLY A 140 -2.01 -27.30 -10.37
N VAL A 141 -1.19 -26.83 -9.45
CA VAL A 141 0.06 -26.14 -9.70
C VAL A 141 1.20 -26.97 -9.14
N VAL A 142 2.28 -27.11 -9.90
CA VAL A 142 3.54 -27.71 -9.45
C VAL A 142 4.64 -26.68 -9.59
N VAL A 143 5.33 -26.37 -8.49
CA VAL A 143 6.43 -25.42 -8.44
C VAL A 143 7.72 -26.20 -8.18
N SER A 144 8.75 -25.95 -9.00
CA SER A 144 10.10 -26.48 -8.82
C SER A 144 11.02 -25.40 -8.27
N LEU A 145 11.78 -25.73 -7.24
CA LEU A 145 12.78 -24.85 -6.62
C LEU A 145 14.18 -25.19 -7.12
N GLU A 146 15.10 -24.25 -7.01
CA GLU A 146 16.51 -24.39 -7.43
C GLU A 146 17.25 -25.52 -6.68
N ASP A 147 16.85 -25.80 -5.44
CA ASP A 147 17.39 -26.88 -4.62
C ASP A 147 16.80 -28.27 -4.92
N GLY A 148 15.97 -28.38 -5.95
CA GLY A 148 15.34 -29.63 -6.40
C GLY A 148 14.04 -29.99 -5.69
N ARG A 149 13.63 -29.26 -4.66
CA ARG A 149 12.31 -29.47 -4.02
C ARG A 149 11.17 -29.15 -4.99
N LYS A 150 10.07 -29.87 -4.84
CA LYS A 150 8.83 -29.62 -5.58
C LYS A 150 7.68 -29.37 -4.60
N LEU A 151 6.90 -28.34 -4.91
CA LEU A 151 5.72 -27.94 -4.16
C LEU A 151 4.48 -28.16 -5.02
N SER A 152 3.34 -28.41 -4.40
CA SER A 152 2.06 -28.52 -5.12
C SER A 152 0.92 -27.86 -4.37
N ALA A 153 0.01 -27.24 -5.10
CA ALA A 153 -1.23 -26.67 -4.58
C ALA A 153 -2.32 -26.61 -5.65
N PRO A 154 -3.58 -26.50 -5.28
CA PRO A 154 -4.66 -26.12 -6.22
C PRO A 154 -4.46 -24.75 -6.86
N LEU A 155 -3.89 -23.78 -6.13
CA LEU A 155 -3.80 -22.38 -6.54
C LEU A 155 -2.40 -21.79 -6.29
N LEU A 156 -1.91 -21.00 -7.25
CA LEU A 156 -0.77 -20.09 -7.11
C LEU A 156 -1.26 -18.66 -6.94
N VAL A 157 -0.71 -17.94 -5.97
CA VAL A 157 -0.94 -16.50 -5.81
C VAL A 157 0.37 -15.74 -6.02
N ALA A 158 0.38 -14.76 -6.92
CA ALA A 158 1.50 -13.89 -7.15
C ALA A 158 1.38 -12.61 -6.30
N ALA A 159 2.27 -12.48 -5.33
CA ALA A 159 2.53 -11.30 -4.50
C ALA A 159 3.97 -10.81 -4.70
N ASP A 160 4.57 -11.10 -5.87
CA ASP A 160 5.97 -10.92 -6.24
C ASP A 160 6.30 -9.50 -6.74
N GLY A 161 5.38 -8.55 -6.49
CA GLY A 161 5.60 -7.13 -6.64
C GLY A 161 5.44 -6.58 -8.06
N ARG A 162 5.80 -5.32 -8.25
CA ARG A 162 5.58 -4.54 -9.47
C ARG A 162 6.13 -5.20 -10.74
N ASN A 163 7.28 -5.84 -10.64
CA ASN A 163 7.94 -6.54 -11.75
C ASN A 163 7.67 -8.05 -11.72
N SER A 164 6.42 -8.43 -11.42
CA SER A 164 6.00 -9.82 -11.29
C SER A 164 6.37 -10.66 -12.51
N ALA A 165 7.32 -11.58 -12.32
CA ALA A 165 7.68 -12.57 -13.33
C ALA A 165 6.53 -13.57 -13.54
N THR A 166 5.76 -13.87 -12.49
CA THR A 166 4.61 -14.76 -12.55
C THR A 166 3.51 -14.20 -13.44
N ARG A 167 3.23 -12.91 -13.33
CA ARG A 167 2.28 -12.22 -14.21
C ARG A 167 2.73 -12.26 -15.67
N GLU A 168 4.02 -11.99 -15.93
CA GLU A 168 4.60 -12.02 -17.28
C GLU A 168 4.54 -13.41 -17.90
N GLN A 169 4.93 -14.45 -17.16
CA GLN A 169 4.82 -15.85 -17.58
C GLN A 169 3.38 -16.30 -17.85
N ALA A 170 2.41 -15.69 -17.17
CA ALA A 170 0.99 -15.94 -17.42
C ALA A 170 0.43 -15.21 -18.64
N GLY A 171 1.24 -14.43 -19.36
CA GLY A 171 0.83 -13.66 -20.52
C GLY A 171 -0.23 -12.59 -20.19
N ILE A 172 -0.22 -12.06 -18.95
CA ILE A 172 -1.14 -11.03 -18.54
C ILE A 172 -0.58 -9.66 -18.93
N ALA A 173 -1.24 -9.01 -19.86
CA ALA A 173 -0.88 -7.67 -20.32
C ALA A 173 -1.07 -6.63 -19.21
N VAL A 174 -0.28 -5.56 -19.24
CA VAL A 174 -0.28 -4.46 -18.28
C VAL A 174 -0.42 -3.13 -19.00
N ALA A 175 -1.41 -2.33 -18.64
CA ALA A 175 -1.39 -0.91 -18.94
C ALA A 175 -0.36 -0.23 -18.03
N ARG A 176 0.66 0.38 -18.62
CA ARG A 176 1.76 1.00 -17.87
C ARG A 176 2.10 2.35 -18.46
N TRP A 177 2.28 3.35 -17.60
CA TRP A 177 2.92 4.61 -17.95
C TRP A 177 3.79 5.12 -16.80
N LYS A 178 4.80 5.89 -17.16
CA LYS A 178 5.70 6.58 -16.23
C LYS A 178 5.25 8.03 -16.14
N TYR A 179 5.21 8.57 -14.92
CA TYR A 179 5.14 10.02 -14.74
C TYR A 179 6.54 10.61 -14.84
N ASP A 180 6.64 11.83 -15.29
CA ASP A 180 7.90 12.59 -15.35
C ASP A 180 8.27 13.16 -13.98
N HIS A 181 8.14 12.31 -12.94
CA HIS A 181 8.36 12.68 -11.55
C HIS A 181 8.92 11.52 -10.75
N GLN A 182 9.67 11.86 -9.69
CA GLN A 182 10.10 10.94 -8.64
C GLN A 182 9.55 11.40 -7.30
N ALA A 183 9.27 10.47 -6.41
CA ALA A 183 8.97 10.75 -5.01
C ALA A 183 10.26 10.68 -4.19
N ILE A 184 10.68 11.79 -3.60
CA ILE A 184 11.70 11.83 -2.55
C ILE A 184 11.00 11.53 -1.23
N VAL A 185 11.47 10.51 -0.53
CA VAL A 185 10.94 10.10 0.77
C VAL A 185 12.00 10.23 1.85
N SER A 186 11.59 10.71 3.02
CA SER A 186 12.44 10.82 4.20
C SER A 186 11.57 11.05 5.45
N VAL A 187 12.20 11.26 6.59
CA VAL A 187 11.54 11.66 7.85
C VAL A 187 12.21 12.90 8.40
N LEU A 188 11.39 13.82 8.87
CA LEU A 188 11.80 15.06 9.52
C LEU A 188 11.51 14.99 11.03
N ARG A 189 12.36 15.62 11.83
CA ARG A 189 12.05 16.12 13.18
C ARG A 189 11.62 17.56 13.08
N HIS A 190 10.68 17.98 13.92
CA HIS A 190 10.19 19.35 13.94
C HIS A 190 9.86 19.81 15.37
N GLU A 191 9.82 21.14 15.55
CA GLU A 191 9.67 21.78 16.84
C GLU A 191 8.23 21.70 17.38
N ARG A 192 7.23 21.94 16.53
CA ARG A 192 5.82 22.03 16.93
C ARG A 192 5.07 20.74 16.60
N PRO A 193 4.07 20.34 17.38
CA PRO A 193 3.31 19.14 17.14
C PRO A 193 2.54 19.22 15.79
N HIS A 194 2.43 18.07 15.11
CA HIS A 194 1.70 17.91 13.85
C HIS A 194 0.19 17.75 14.05
N GLU A 195 -0.31 17.71 15.28
CA GLU A 195 -1.73 17.56 15.65
C GLU A 195 -2.44 16.40 14.91
N HIS A 196 -1.69 15.35 14.57
CA HIS A 196 -2.18 14.18 13.81
C HIS A 196 -2.80 14.52 12.45
N VAL A 197 -2.36 15.61 11.83
CA VAL A 197 -2.81 16.07 10.51
C VAL A 197 -1.86 15.55 9.43
N ALA A 198 -2.39 14.89 8.41
CA ALA A 198 -1.70 14.61 7.16
C ALA A 198 -1.92 15.78 6.19
N TYR A 199 -0.86 16.37 5.71
CA TYR A 199 -0.92 17.47 4.75
C TYR A 199 -0.56 16.97 3.35
N GLU A 200 -1.34 17.39 2.35
CA GLU A 200 -1.08 17.18 0.93
C GLU A 200 -1.11 18.53 0.24
N ILE A 201 0.06 19.11 -0.02
CA ILE A 201 0.22 20.44 -0.60
C ILE A 201 0.61 20.27 -2.07
N PHE A 202 -0.25 20.70 -2.98
CA PHE A 202 -0.02 20.60 -4.41
C PHE A 202 0.74 21.81 -4.94
N TYR A 203 1.90 21.56 -5.51
CA TYR A 203 2.71 22.54 -6.24
C TYR A 203 2.71 22.23 -7.74
N PRO A 204 2.99 23.23 -8.60
CA PRO A 204 3.15 22.99 -10.05
C PRO A 204 4.28 22.03 -10.41
N THR A 205 5.22 21.81 -9.50
CA THR A 205 6.35 20.89 -9.61
C THR A 205 6.05 19.49 -9.10
N GLY A 206 4.91 19.30 -8.45
CA GLY A 206 4.47 18.05 -7.85
C GLY A 206 3.95 18.22 -6.42
N PRO A 207 3.20 17.25 -5.89
CA PRO A 207 2.70 17.30 -4.52
C PRO A 207 3.82 17.12 -3.48
N PHE A 208 3.63 17.80 -2.35
CA PHE A 208 4.40 17.65 -1.13
C PHE A 208 3.47 17.14 -0.03
N ALA A 209 3.70 15.92 0.41
CA ALA A 209 2.95 15.31 1.50
C ALA A 209 3.77 15.32 2.79
N LEU A 210 3.11 15.66 3.89
CA LEU A 210 3.65 15.58 5.24
C LEU A 210 2.71 14.73 6.08
N LEU A 211 3.23 13.63 6.63
CA LEU A 211 2.44 12.59 7.28
C LEU A 211 2.87 12.44 8.74
N PRO A 212 1.93 12.49 9.71
CA PRO A 212 2.26 12.45 11.14
C PRO A 212 2.90 11.11 11.51
N MET A 213 3.95 11.12 12.32
CA MET A 213 4.61 9.93 12.86
C MET A 213 4.56 9.98 14.39
N ASN A 214 4.65 8.83 15.05
CA ASN A 214 4.80 8.82 16.50
C ASN A 214 6.03 9.63 16.91
N ASP A 215 5.91 10.42 17.95
CA ASP A 215 7.01 11.14 18.55
C ASP A 215 8.09 10.18 19.05
N ASP A 216 9.34 10.60 19.02
CA ASP A 216 10.41 9.90 19.71
C ASP A 216 10.77 10.62 21.03
N LYS A 217 11.79 10.13 21.71
CA LYS A 217 12.25 10.73 22.99
C LYS A 217 12.79 12.16 22.84
N VAL A 218 13.03 12.61 21.62
CA VAL A 218 13.71 13.87 21.31
C VAL A 218 12.72 14.92 20.76
N GLY A 219 11.63 14.52 20.13
CA GLY A 219 10.65 15.45 19.59
C GLY A 219 9.67 14.84 18.61
N HIS A 220 8.96 15.76 17.94
CA HIS A 220 7.92 15.42 16.95
C HIS A 220 8.54 14.97 15.64
N ARG A 221 7.87 14.02 14.97
CA ARG A 221 8.34 13.44 13.70
C ARG A 221 7.24 13.44 12.66
N SER A 222 7.63 13.69 11.40
CA SER A 222 6.74 13.52 10.24
C SER A 222 7.50 12.88 9.08
N ALA A 223 6.85 11.98 8.37
CA ALA A 223 7.35 11.47 7.11
C ALA A 223 7.02 12.47 6.00
N ILE A 224 7.93 12.63 5.03
CA ILE A 224 7.68 13.41 3.83
C ILE A 224 7.67 12.51 2.59
N VAL A 225 6.80 12.86 1.66
CA VAL A 225 6.78 12.34 0.29
C VAL A 225 6.70 13.56 -0.64
N TRP A 226 7.83 13.91 -1.23
CA TRP A 226 7.94 15.07 -2.10
C TRP A 226 8.08 14.66 -3.54
N SER A 227 7.07 14.89 -4.34
CA SER A 227 7.14 14.63 -5.77
C SER A 227 7.88 15.76 -6.47
N VAL A 228 8.98 15.43 -7.12
CA VAL A 228 9.82 16.34 -7.90
C VAL A 228 9.94 15.82 -9.33
N ARG A 229 10.34 16.65 -10.28
CA ARG A 229 10.56 16.20 -11.66
C ARG A 229 11.74 15.23 -11.73
N ASP A 230 11.70 14.31 -12.67
CA ASP A 230 12.81 13.38 -12.94
C ASP A 230 14.14 14.12 -13.12
N GLU A 231 14.14 15.21 -13.89
CA GLU A 231 15.34 16.02 -14.17
C GLU A 231 15.94 16.72 -12.95
N ASP A 232 15.10 17.05 -11.96
CA ASP A 232 15.52 17.78 -10.75
C ASP A 232 15.92 16.83 -9.61
N ALA A 233 15.52 15.57 -9.66
CA ALA A 233 15.66 14.62 -8.53
C ALA A 233 17.10 14.45 -8.05
N ALA A 234 18.07 14.39 -8.98
CA ALA A 234 19.48 14.29 -8.63
C ALA A 234 19.98 15.52 -7.86
N GLY A 235 19.54 16.71 -8.24
CA GLY A 235 19.81 17.95 -7.53
C GLY A 235 19.30 17.94 -6.11
N TRP A 236 18.05 17.54 -5.93
CA TRP A 236 17.43 17.43 -4.60
C TRP A 236 18.13 16.42 -3.69
N LEU A 237 18.59 15.29 -4.23
CA LEU A 237 19.32 14.28 -3.47
C LEU A 237 20.75 14.69 -3.13
N SER A 238 21.35 15.61 -3.89
CA SER A 238 22.71 16.11 -3.66
C SER A 238 22.80 17.22 -2.62
N LEU A 239 21.68 17.83 -2.23
CA LEU A 239 21.65 18.82 -1.15
C LEU A 239 22.19 18.19 0.15
N ASN A 240 22.86 18.96 0.99
CA ASN A 240 23.11 18.54 2.36
C ASN A 240 21.82 18.54 3.18
N ASP A 241 21.85 18.04 4.40
CA ASP A 241 20.63 17.92 5.22
C ASP A 241 20.05 19.26 5.66
N GLU A 242 20.90 20.26 5.90
CA GLU A 242 20.47 21.61 6.30
C GLU A 242 19.76 22.33 5.14
N ASP A 243 20.33 22.31 3.95
CA ASP A 243 19.74 22.94 2.76
C ASP A 243 18.42 22.25 2.36
N PHE A 244 18.37 20.91 2.41
CA PHE A 244 17.14 20.20 2.14
C PHE A 244 16.04 20.49 3.18
N ALA A 245 16.41 20.60 4.46
CA ALA A 245 15.48 20.95 5.53
C ALA A 245 14.94 22.38 5.31
N ALA A 246 15.78 23.34 4.91
CA ALA A 246 15.35 24.72 4.62
C ALA A 246 14.35 24.77 3.46
N GLU A 247 14.59 24.01 2.39
CA GLU A 247 13.66 23.90 1.26
C GLU A 247 12.34 23.25 1.68
N ALA A 248 12.40 22.15 2.46
CA ALA A 248 11.19 21.50 2.98
C ALA A 248 10.40 22.41 3.92
N GLN A 249 11.09 23.19 4.78
CA GLN A 249 10.48 24.20 5.64
C GLN A 249 9.75 25.28 4.83
N THR A 250 10.37 25.74 3.74
CA THR A 250 9.75 26.68 2.80
C THR A 250 8.53 26.05 2.13
N ALA A 251 8.63 24.81 1.67
CA ALA A 251 7.52 24.10 1.02
C ALA A 251 6.33 23.89 1.95
N MET A 252 6.53 23.66 3.24
CA MET A 252 5.43 23.54 4.21
C MET A 252 4.95 24.88 4.79
N GLY A 253 5.64 26.00 4.52
CA GLY A 253 5.26 27.32 5.05
C GLY A 253 5.64 27.55 6.50
N GLY A 254 6.56 26.78 7.06
CA GLY A 254 7.15 26.97 8.39
C GLY A 254 6.22 26.74 9.59
N PHE A 255 5.02 26.14 9.40
CA PHE A 255 4.04 26.00 10.50
C PHE A 255 4.48 25.02 11.58
N LEU A 256 5.39 24.09 11.30
CA LEU A 256 5.95 23.15 12.28
C LEU A 256 7.18 23.69 13.02
N GLY A 257 7.59 24.93 12.78
CA GLY A 257 8.77 25.56 13.39
C GLY A 257 10.06 25.07 12.74
N GLU A 258 11.13 25.00 13.51
CA GLU A 258 12.42 24.49 13.02
C GLU A 258 12.33 23.00 12.70
N ILE A 259 12.99 22.59 11.61
CA ILE A 259 13.01 21.20 11.18
C ILE A 259 14.43 20.71 10.95
N ALA A 260 14.63 19.40 11.12
CA ALA A 260 15.89 18.71 10.84
C ALA A 260 15.63 17.36 10.17
N MET A 261 16.56 16.91 9.33
CA MET A 261 16.48 15.58 8.73
C MET A 261 16.75 14.51 9.78
N LEU A 262 15.94 13.44 9.77
CA LEU A 262 16.04 12.31 10.70
C LEU A 262 16.42 11.00 10.02
N ALA A 263 16.16 10.87 8.73
CA ALA A 263 16.46 9.68 7.95
C ALA A 263 17.11 10.05 6.61
N PRO A 264 17.88 9.14 6.01
CA PRO A 264 18.40 9.33 4.67
C PRO A 264 17.28 9.56 3.66
N ARG A 265 17.54 10.40 2.68
CA ARG A 265 16.64 10.61 1.55
C ARG A 265 16.79 9.48 0.54
N SER A 266 15.67 9.01 0.03
CA SER A 266 15.65 8.09 -1.11
C SER A 266 14.64 8.56 -2.14
N SER A 267 14.89 8.28 -3.43
CA SER A 267 13.96 8.59 -4.50
C SER A 267 13.39 7.34 -5.15
N HIS A 268 12.15 7.45 -5.58
CA HIS A 268 11.43 6.37 -6.24
C HIS A 268 10.71 6.90 -7.48
N PRO A 269 10.96 6.32 -8.67
CA PRO A 269 10.27 6.73 -9.88
C PRO A 269 8.76 6.51 -9.73
N LEU A 270 7.99 7.53 -10.11
CA LEU A 270 6.53 7.47 -10.07
C LEU A 270 6.01 6.88 -11.38
N GLY A 271 5.05 6.00 -11.25
CA GLY A 271 4.45 5.33 -12.39
C GLY A 271 3.17 4.63 -11.98
N PHE A 272 2.40 4.32 -12.98
CA PHE A 272 1.18 3.55 -12.88
C PHE A 272 1.36 2.24 -13.62
N HIS A 273 0.84 1.15 -13.07
CA HIS A 273 0.53 -0.03 -13.85
C HIS A 273 -0.75 -0.70 -13.34
N HIS A 274 -1.48 -1.28 -14.27
CA HIS A 274 -2.68 -2.05 -13.99
C HIS A 274 -2.74 -3.25 -14.92
N ALA A 275 -2.81 -4.45 -14.35
CA ALA A 275 -2.94 -5.69 -15.10
C ALA A 275 -4.32 -5.75 -15.78
N ALA A 276 -4.36 -6.16 -17.03
CA ALA A 276 -5.61 -6.29 -17.80
C ALA A 276 -6.60 -7.27 -17.15
N ARG A 277 -6.06 -8.22 -16.38
CA ARG A 277 -6.79 -9.16 -15.52
C ARG A 277 -5.92 -9.53 -14.33
N ILE A 278 -6.53 -9.83 -13.20
CA ILE A 278 -5.82 -10.24 -11.99
C ILE A 278 -5.92 -11.73 -11.71
N THR A 279 -6.47 -12.48 -12.66
CA THR A 279 -6.57 -13.96 -12.59
C THR A 279 -6.19 -14.60 -13.92
N ALA A 280 -5.73 -15.84 -13.85
CA ALA A 280 -5.53 -16.76 -14.97
C ALA A 280 -5.79 -18.19 -14.49
N GLN A 281 -5.54 -19.19 -15.34
CA GLN A 281 -5.67 -20.60 -14.93
C GLN A 281 -4.85 -20.86 -13.66
N ARG A 282 -5.54 -21.18 -12.56
CA ARG A 282 -4.94 -21.47 -11.23
C ARG A 282 -3.96 -20.42 -10.75
N LEU A 283 -4.23 -19.14 -11.06
CA LEU A 283 -3.42 -18.01 -10.69
C LEU A 283 -4.29 -16.84 -10.27
N ALA A 284 -3.97 -16.23 -9.12
CA ALA A 284 -4.44 -14.91 -8.71
C ALA A 284 -3.25 -13.97 -8.51
N LEU A 285 -3.42 -12.69 -8.83
CA LEU A 285 -2.46 -11.62 -8.56
C LEU A 285 -2.99 -10.76 -7.42
N VAL A 286 -2.12 -10.33 -6.51
CA VAL A 286 -2.45 -9.42 -5.39
C VAL A 286 -1.40 -8.31 -5.27
N GLY A 287 -1.82 -7.14 -4.80
CA GLY A 287 -0.95 -5.99 -4.59
C GLY A 287 -0.26 -5.51 -5.85
N ASP A 288 1.01 -5.13 -5.74
CA ASP A 288 1.78 -4.57 -6.85
C ASP A 288 1.94 -5.53 -8.04
N ALA A 289 1.74 -6.84 -7.87
CA ALA A 289 1.70 -7.77 -8.99
C ALA A 289 0.48 -7.54 -9.88
N ALA A 290 -0.64 -7.12 -9.31
CA ALA A 290 -1.88 -6.80 -10.01
C ALA A 290 -1.91 -5.32 -10.47
N HIS A 291 -1.57 -4.41 -9.58
CA HIS A 291 -1.69 -2.97 -9.81
C HIS A 291 -0.76 -2.17 -8.89
N ALA A 292 -0.15 -1.12 -9.42
CA ALA A 292 0.56 -0.12 -8.64
C ALA A 292 0.13 1.26 -9.10
N ILE A 293 -0.31 2.05 -8.15
CA ILE A 293 -0.82 3.40 -8.36
C ILE A 293 0.16 4.46 -7.87
N HIS A 294 -0.08 5.70 -8.24
CA HIS A 294 0.68 6.83 -7.72
C HIS A 294 0.55 6.90 -6.18
N PRO A 295 1.62 7.18 -5.42
CA PRO A 295 1.61 7.17 -3.95
C PRO A 295 0.82 8.32 -3.31
N ILE A 296 0.09 9.14 -4.07
CA ILE A 296 -0.82 10.14 -3.52
C ILE A 296 -1.74 9.47 -2.48
N ALA A 297 -1.82 10.08 -1.33
CA ALA A 297 -2.60 9.59 -0.18
C ALA A 297 -2.22 8.18 0.34
N GLY A 298 -1.04 7.63 0.01
CA GLY A 298 -0.53 6.37 0.57
C GLY A 298 -1.37 5.12 0.25
N GLN A 299 -2.16 5.11 -0.84
CA GLN A 299 -3.17 4.06 -1.10
C GLN A 299 -2.61 2.74 -1.64
N GLY A 300 -1.35 2.66 -2.07
CA GLY A 300 -0.81 1.46 -2.73
C GLY A 300 -0.88 0.20 -1.86
N LEU A 301 -0.44 0.28 -0.59
CA LEU A 301 -0.50 -0.84 0.34
C LEU A 301 -1.94 -1.22 0.70
N ASN A 302 -2.80 -0.22 0.93
CA ASN A 302 -4.21 -0.44 1.25
C ASN A 302 -4.96 -1.16 0.12
N LEU A 303 -4.65 -0.82 -1.13
CA LEU A 303 -5.21 -1.52 -2.28
C LEU A 303 -4.79 -3.01 -2.29
N GLY A 304 -3.52 -3.30 -1.97
CA GLY A 304 -3.03 -4.67 -1.79
C GLY A 304 -3.72 -5.42 -0.63
N PHE A 305 -3.98 -4.75 0.49
CA PHE A 305 -4.73 -5.35 1.60
C PHE A 305 -6.21 -5.61 1.25
N ARG A 306 -6.81 -4.76 0.43
CA ARG A 306 -8.16 -5.03 -0.12
C ARG A 306 -8.18 -6.26 -1.03
N ASP A 307 -7.11 -6.49 -1.81
CA ASP A 307 -6.97 -7.72 -2.60
C ASP A 307 -6.87 -8.95 -1.69
N VAL A 308 -6.03 -8.85 -0.64
CA VAL A 308 -5.88 -9.92 0.36
C VAL A 308 -7.22 -10.29 0.98
N ALA A 309 -7.96 -9.28 1.47
CA ALA A 309 -9.23 -9.51 2.14
C ALA A 309 -10.26 -10.19 1.21
N ALA A 310 -10.40 -9.67 -0.02
CA ALA A 310 -11.33 -10.22 -1.01
C ALA A 310 -10.94 -11.64 -1.45
N LEU A 311 -9.65 -11.88 -1.73
CA LEU A 311 -9.17 -13.20 -2.14
C LEU A 311 -9.31 -14.21 -1.01
N ALA A 312 -8.92 -13.85 0.22
CA ALA A 312 -9.05 -14.72 1.38
C ALA A 312 -10.51 -15.13 1.62
N GLU A 313 -11.46 -14.19 1.57
CA GLU A 313 -12.89 -14.48 1.73
C GLU A 313 -13.40 -15.45 0.66
N VAL A 314 -13.07 -15.20 -0.61
CA VAL A 314 -13.46 -16.11 -1.72
C VAL A 314 -12.89 -17.51 -1.53
N LEU A 315 -11.61 -17.64 -1.14
CA LEU A 315 -10.95 -18.93 -0.98
C LEU A 315 -11.45 -19.69 0.26
N VAL A 316 -11.64 -19.00 1.38
CA VAL A 316 -12.15 -19.63 2.61
C VAL A 316 -13.58 -20.13 2.44
N GLU A 317 -14.46 -19.35 1.83
CA GLU A 317 -15.81 -19.80 1.50
C GLU A 317 -15.80 -21.00 0.55
N GLY A 318 -14.92 -20.96 -0.48
CA GLY A 318 -14.74 -22.07 -1.39
C GLY A 318 -14.25 -23.35 -0.68
N ALA A 319 -13.28 -23.22 0.22
CA ALA A 319 -12.75 -24.33 1.02
C ALA A 319 -13.82 -24.97 1.91
N ARG A 320 -14.64 -24.15 2.58
CA ARG A 320 -15.77 -24.63 3.41
C ARG A 320 -16.81 -25.41 2.64
N LEU A 321 -16.98 -25.08 1.37
CA LEU A 321 -17.89 -25.80 0.46
C LEU A 321 -17.21 -27.00 -0.21
N GLY A 322 -15.94 -27.29 0.09
CA GLY A 322 -15.16 -28.38 -0.54
C GLY A 322 -14.84 -28.14 -2.01
N LEU A 323 -14.84 -26.89 -2.47
CA LEU A 323 -14.52 -26.53 -3.86
C LEU A 323 -13.00 -26.55 -4.10
N ASP A 324 -12.61 -26.77 -5.34
CA ASP A 324 -11.23 -26.60 -5.79
C ASP A 324 -10.84 -25.11 -5.77
N LEU A 325 -9.88 -24.72 -4.93
CA LEU A 325 -9.47 -23.33 -4.76
C LEU A 325 -8.86 -22.70 -6.02
N GLY A 326 -8.42 -23.53 -6.97
CA GLY A 326 -7.97 -23.08 -8.29
C GLY A 326 -9.09 -22.97 -9.32
N ASP A 327 -10.35 -23.23 -8.95
CA ASP A 327 -11.48 -23.20 -9.87
C ASP A 327 -11.70 -21.80 -10.44
N LYS A 328 -12.02 -21.78 -11.72
CA LYS A 328 -12.27 -20.54 -12.48
C LYS A 328 -13.42 -19.72 -11.89
N GLN A 329 -14.46 -20.34 -11.32
CA GLN A 329 -15.62 -19.61 -10.78
C GLN A 329 -15.23 -18.79 -9.54
N LEU A 330 -14.39 -19.34 -8.65
CA LEU A 330 -13.86 -18.63 -7.49
C LEU A 330 -12.96 -17.47 -7.94
N LEU A 331 -12.06 -17.72 -8.90
CA LEU A 331 -11.16 -16.70 -9.43
C LEU A 331 -11.91 -15.60 -10.19
N ASP A 332 -12.95 -15.93 -10.93
CA ASP A 332 -13.83 -14.95 -11.60
C ASP A 332 -14.62 -14.10 -10.59
N ARG A 333 -15.01 -14.67 -9.44
CA ARG A 333 -15.64 -13.92 -8.35
C ARG A 333 -14.67 -12.89 -7.77
N TYR A 334 -13.44 -13.30 -7.46
CA TYR A 334 -12.37 -12.41 -7.02
C TYR A 334 -12.09 -11.31 -8.04
N GLN A 335 -11.92 -11.68 -9.33
CA GLN A 335 -11.71 -10.74 -10.43
C GLN A 335 -12.80 -9.67 -10.50
N ARG A 336 -14.07 -10.07 -10.48
CA ARG A 336 -15.21 -9.12 -10.55
C ARG A 336 -15.25 -8.19 -9.34
N TRP A 337 -15.03 -8.73 -8.16
CA TRP A 337 -15.07 -7.93 -6.92
C TRP A 337 -14.01 -6.83 -6.92
N ARG A 338 -12.79 -7.17 -7.37
CA ARG A 338 -11.67 -6.23 -7.33
C ARG A 338 -11.59 -5.28 -8.53
N SER A 339 -12.13 -5.66 -9.69
CA SER A 339 -11.95 -4.86 -10.92
C SER A 339 -12.58 -3.47 -10.82
N LEU A 340 -13.78 -3.35 -10.28
CA LEU A 340 -14.46 -2.05 -10.15
C LEU A 340 -13.78 -1.16 -9.10
N ASP A 341 -13.39 -1.74 -7.98
CA ASP A 341 -12.75 -1.04 -6.88
C ASP A 341 -11.34 -0.51 -7.28
N ALA A 342 -10.50 -1.37 -7.84
CA ALA A 342 -9.16 -0.98 -8.29
C ALA A 342 -9.19 0.10 -9.39
N LEU A 343 -10.13 0.01 -10.32
CA LEU A 343 -10.30 1.01 -11.39
C LEU A 343 -10.74 2.36 -10.84
N SER A 344 -11.66 2.41 -9.86
CA SER A 344 -12.14 3.66 -9.27
C SER A 344 -11.01 4.41 -8.55
N VAL A 345 -10.23 3.72 -7.74
CA VAL A 345 -9.06 4.31 -7.04
C VAL A 345 -7.98 4.76 -8.03
N ALA A 346 -7.68 3.92 -9.03
CA ALA A 346 -6.71 4.24 -10.07
C ALA A 346 -7.10 5.48 -10.87
N PHE A 347 -8.37 5.57 -11.29
CA PHE A 347 -8.89 6.72 -12.03
C PHE A 347 -8.90 7.99 -11.18
N ALA A 348 -9.28 7.91 -9.91
CA ALA A 348 -9.29 9.04 -8.99
C ALA A 348 -7.88 9.60 -8.78
N THR A 349 -6.89 8.75 -8.51
CA THR A 349 -5.50 9.16 -8.30
C THR A 349 -4.84 9.71 -9.56
N ASP A 350 -5.05 9.10 -10.73
CA ASP A 350 -4.53 9.61 -12.01
C ASP A 350 -5.16 10.95 -12.38
N THR A 351 -6.47 11.10 -12.19
CA THR A 351 -7.19 12.36 -12.44
C THR A 351 -6.67 13.48 -11.54
N LEU A 352 -6.50 13.23 -10.24
CA LEU A 352 -5.91 14.19 -9.31
C LEU A 352 -4.51 14.60 -9.77
N THR A 353 -3.64 13.63 -10.06
CA THR A 353 -2.27 13.90 -10.54
C THR A 353 -2.27 14.81 -11.77
N ARG A 354 -3.13 14.55 -12.75
CA ARG A 354 -3.21 15.34 -14.00
C ARG A 354 -3.77 16.74 -13.75
N ILE A 355 -4.83 16.88 -12.94
CA ILE A 355 -5.44 18.18 -12.63
C ILE A 355 -4.42 19.11 -11.94
N TYR A 356 -3.66 18.56 -11.00
CA TYR A 356 -2.65 19.35 -10.28
C TYR A 356 -1.37 19.59 -11.09
N GLY A 357 -1.07 18.78 -12.09
CA GLY A 357 0.02 18.98 -13.04
C GLY A 357 -0.18 20.15 -14.02
N VAL A 358 -1.41 20.66 -14.18
CA VAL A 358 -1.69 21.80 -15.08
C VAL A 358 -1.20 23.10 -14.44
N ARG A 359 -0.30 23.82 -15.13
CA ARG A 359 0.32 25.07 -14.65
C ARG A 359 -0.54 26.30 -14.98
N GLY A 360 -0.34 27.37 -14.19
CA GLY A 360 -0.88 28.71 -14.43
C GLY A 360 -1.88 29.16 -13.37
N ALA A 361 -1.98 30.49 -13.21
CA ALA A 361 -2.83 31.12 -12.21
C ALA A 361 -4.33 30.81 -12.39
N THR A 362 -4.78 30.71 -13.64
CA THR A 362 -6.17 30.33 -13.98
C THR A 362 -6.48 28.89 -13.55
N ALA A 363 -5.54 27.95 -13.82
CA ALA A 363 -5.70 26.56 -13.41
C ALA A 363 -5.75 26.43 -11.88
N SER A 364 -4.86 27.15 -11.16
CA SER A 364 -4.89 27.22 -9.69
C SER A 364 -6.20 27.81 -9.17
N ALA A 365 -6.73 28.86 -9.79
CA ALA A 365 -8.02 29.43 -9.39
C ALA A 365 -9.18 28.46 -9.59
N ILE A 366 -9.20 27.73 -10.70
CA ILE A 366 -10.21 26.69 -10.99
C ILE A 366 -10.11 25.55 -9.99
N ARG A 367 -8.91 25.07 -9.66
CA ARG A 367 -8.71 24.03 -8.65
C ARG A 367 -9.23 24.45 -7.27
N ARG A 368 -8.87 25.66 -6.81
CA ARG A 368 -9.37 26.19 -5.53
C ARG A 368 -10.89 26.35 -5.50
N PHE A 369 -11.47 26.84 -6.59
CA PHE A 369 -12.93 26.91 -6.71
C PHE A 369 -13.54 25.51 -6.65
N GLY A 370 -12.97 24.53 -7.36
CA GLY A 370 -13.39 23.15 -7.31
C GLY A 370 -13.28 22.53 -5.91
N MET A 371 -12.15 22.72 -5.21
CA MET A 371 -11.98 22.27 -3.83
C MET A 371 -13.00 22.92 -2.88
N GLY A 372 -13.22 24.24 -3.01
CA GLY A 372 -14.26 24.93 -2.21
C GLY A 372 -15.67 24.44 -2.48
N LEU A 373 -15.96 24.02 -3.72
CA LEU A 373 -17.24 23.41 -4.08
C LEU A 373 -17.38 21.99 -3.49
N VAL A 374 -16.33 21.17 -3.64
CA VAL A 374 -16.29 19.80 -3.05
C VAL A 374 -16.50 19.86 -1.55
N GLY A 375 -15.83 20.78 -0.83
CA GLY A 375 -15.97 20.93 0.61
C GLY A 375 -17.38 21.37 1.06
N ARG A 376 -18.20 21.90 0.15
CA ARG A 376 -19.60 22.30 0.43
C ARG A 376 -20.64 21.21 0.08
N ILE A 377 -20.23 20.19 -0.67
CA ILE A 377 -21.11 19.10 -1.12
C ILE A 377 -20.88 17.89 -0.21
N SER A 378 -21.64 17.81 0.90
CA SER A 378 -21.53 16.73 1.89
C SER A 378 -21.44 15.32 1.32
N PRO A 379 -22.27 14.87 0.35
CA PRO A 379 -22.16 13.51 -0.18
C PRO A 379 -20.84 13.22 -0.89
N LEU A 380 -20.25 14.23 -1.55
CA LEU A 380 -18.95 14.06 -2.24
C LEU A 380 -17.79 13.98 -1.25
N THR A 381 -17.83 14.83 -0.23
CA THR A 381 -16.83 14.82 0.86
C THR A 381 -16.89 13.50 1.62
N GLN A 382 -18.08 13.00 1.97
CA GLN A 382 -18.26 11.69 2.61
C GLN A 382 -17.74 10.53 1.75
N ARG A 383 -17.95 10.57 0.45
CA ARG A 383 -17.41 9.56 -0.47
C ARG A 383 -15.89 9.59 -0.50
N LEU A 384 -15.27 10.76 -0.56
CA LEU A 384 -13.81 10.90 -0.51
C LEU A 384 -13.23 10.46 0.85
N MET A 385 -13.92 10.72 1.94
CA MET A 385 -13.55 10.21 3.27
C MET A 385 -13.65 8.69 3.34
N SER A 386 -14.71 8.09 2.79
CA SER A 386 -14.84 6.63 2.75
C SER A 386 -13.75 5.98 1.91
N GLU A 387 -13.29 6.62 0.84
CA GLU A 387 -12.11 6.17 0.08
C GLU A 387 -10.83 6.27 0.94
N ALA A 388 -10.60 7.38 1.64
CA ALA A 388 -9.43 7.56 2.50
C ALA A 388 -9.38 6.53 3.63
N ARG A 389 -10.51 6.22 4.25
CA ARG A 389 -10.66 5.16 5.27
C ARG A 389 -10.59 3.74 4.70
N GLY A 390 -10.68 3.59 3.38
CA GLY A 390 -10.80 2.30 2.71
C GLY A 390 -12.16 1.63 2.95
N THR A 391 -13.20 2.39 3.29
CA THR A 391 -14.55 1.87 3.57
C THR A 391 -15.52 1.99 2.40
N SER A 392 -15.05 2.40 1.23
CA SER A 392 -15.87 2.51 0.02
C SER A 392 -16.16 1.15 -0.63
N GLY A 393 -17.31 1.03 -1.27
CA GLY A 393 -17.72 -0.15 -2.03
C GLY A 393 -18.21 -1.31 -1.18
N ASP A 394 -18.27 -2.50 -1.78
CA ASP A 394 -18.62 -3.74 -1.10
C ASP A 394 -17.39 -4.31 -0.40
N LEU A 395 -17.35 -4.14 0.93
CA LEU A 395 -16.19 -4.47 1.75
C LEU A 395 -16.17 -5.94 2.14
N PRO A 396 -15.06 -6.65 1.91
CA PRO A 396 -14.78 -7.95 2.51
C PRO A 396 -14.87 -7.92 4.04
N LEU A 397 -15.23 -9.06 4.63
CA LEU A 397 -15.44 -9.21 6.07
C LEU A 397 -14.22 -8.73 6.89
N LEU A 398 -13.01 -9.11 6.49
CA LEU A 398 -11.78 -8.71 7.19
C LEU A 398 -11.62 -7.19 7.28
N LEU A 399 -11.96 -6.45 6.22
CA LEU A 399 -11.87 -4.98 6.23
C LEU A 399 -12.95 -4.32 7.09
N ARG A 400 -13.99 -5.06 7.42
CA ARG A 400 -15.03 -4.68 8.38
C ARG A 400 -14.66 -5.04 9.82
N GLY A 401 -13.51 -5.71 10.04
CA GLY A 401 -13.08 -6.20 11.33
C GLY A 401 -13.79 -7.50 11.75
N LEU A 402 -14.34 -8.23 10.79
CA LEU A 402 -15.05 -9.48 11.03
C LEU A 402 -14.21 -10.67 10.53
N PRO A 403 -14.15 -11.78 11.25
CA PRO A 403 -13.50 -13.00 10.77
C PRO A 403 -14.26 -13.58 9.57
N ILE A 404 -13.53 -14.26 8.69
CA ILE A 404 -14.12 -14.99 7.56
C ILE A 404 -14.69 -16.31 8.08
#